data_887c1643f796c475d9f8a238666b46da
#
_entry.id   887c1643f796c475d9f8a238666b46da
#
_cell.length_a   1.000
_cell.length_b   1.000
_cell.length_c   1.000
_cell.angle_alpha   90.00
_cell.angle_beta   90.00
_cell.angle_gamma   90.00
#
_symmetry.space_group_name_H-M   'P 1'
#
loop_
_entity.id
_entity.type
_entity.pdbx_description
1 polymer ?
#
loop_
_entity_poly.entity_id
_entity_poly.type
_entity_poly.pdbx_seq_one_letter_code
_entity_poly.pdbx_strand_id
1 'polypeptide(L)'
;MEQYSAIPYVATLLNCMMWVLYGLPAVHPHSMLVITINGTGMAIQLTYVALFLLYSAGAARRRVLLLLAAEVAFVAAVAAMVLTLAHSHQKRSMVVGVLCVLFGTGMYAAPLAVMVRACMLAAVVWCRRWLSASLFFVFVSFTR
;
A
#
# COMPACT_ATOMS: atom_id res chain seq x y z
N MET A 1 21.62 1.75 12.56
CA MET A 1 20.30 2.36 12.79
C MET A 1 19.46 2.10 11.55
N GLU A 2 18.51 1.20 11.66
CA GLU A 2 17.55 0.96 10.58
C GLU A 2 16.75 2.24 10.36
N GLN A 3 16.84 2.77 9.14
CA GLN A 3 16.05 3.95 8.75
C GLN A 3 14.61 3.48 8.55
N TYR A 4 13.80 3.60 9.58
CA TYR A 4 12.36 3.40 9.49
C TYR A 4 11.81 4.42 8.49
N SER A 5 11.39 3.93 7.33
CA SER A 5 10.79 4.77 6.30
C SER A 5 9.30 4.97 6.62
N ALA A 6 8.86 6.19 6.73
CA ALA A 6 7.43 6.53 6.90
C ALA A 6 6.62 6.34 5.61
N ILE A 7 7.27 6.11 4.47
CA ILE A 7 6.63 6.02 3.15
C ILE A 7 5.47 4.99 3.09
N PRO A 8 5.60 3.75 3.62
CA PRO A 8 4.50 2.81 3.56
C PRO A 8 3.27 3.26 4.37
N TYR A 9 3.46 3.93 5.49
CA TYR A 9 2.36 4.44 6.31
C TYR A 9 1.61 5.58 5.60
N VAL A 10 2.35 6.48 4.96
CA VAL A 10 1.80 7.57 4.16
C VAL A 10 1.03 7.01 2.95
N ALA A 11 1.61 6.07 2.20
CA ALA A 11 0.92 5.43 1.08
C ALA A 11 -0.38 4.70 1.49
N THR A 12 -0.37 4.03 2.65
CA THR A 12 -1.57 3.38 3.18
C THR A 12 -2.63 4.41 3.59
N LEU A 13 -2.18 5.55 4.14
CA LEU A 13 -3.06 6.66 4.49
C LEU A 13 -3.78 7.20 3.25
N LEU A 14 -3.05 7.46 2.16
CA LEU A 14 -3.63 7.88 0.88
C LEU A 14 -4.70 6.89 0.40
N ASN A 15 -4.39 5.59 0.43
CA ASN A 15 -5.35 4.57 0.04
C ASN A 15 -6.62 4.61 0.90
N CYS A 16 -6.50 4.73 2.22
CA CYS A 16 -7.65 4.85 3.12
C CYS A 16 -8.45 6.13 2.83
N MET A 17 -7.80 7.26 2.58
CA MET A 17 -8.46 8.53 2.23
C MET A 17 -9.27 8.41 0.93
N MET A 18 -8.71 7.73 -0.08
CA MET A 18 -9.41 7.49 -1.36
C MET A 18 -10.64 6.60 -1.17
N TRP A 19 -10.55 5.53 -0.36
CA TRP A 19 -11.69 4.66 -0.05
C TRP A 19 -12.76 5.36 0.81
N VAL A 20 -12.36 6.24 1.73
CA VAL A 20 -13.30 7.08 2.49
C VAL A 20 -14.02 8.03 1.53
N LEU A 21 -13.30 8.66 0.59
CA LEU A 21 -13.90 9.51 -0.44
C LEU A 21 -14.91 8.72 -1.29
N TYR A 22 -14.57 7.50 -1.69
CA TYR A 22 -15.48 6.60 -2.42
C TYR A 22 -16.75 6.31 -1.63
N GLY A 23 -16.63 6.02 -0.33
CA GLY A 23 -17.75 5.67 0.55
C GLY A 23 -18.66 6.84 0.93
N LEU A 24 -18.26 8.10 0.65
CA LEU A 24 -19.11 9.25 0.96
C LEU A 24 -20.45 9.18 0.22
N PRO A 25 -21.57 9.54 0.87
CA PRO A 25 -22.91 9.50 0.26
C PRO A 25 -23.04 10.38 -0.99
N ALA A 26 -22.15 11.38 -1.14
CA ALA A 26 -22.08 12.22 -2.34
C ALA A 26 -21.49 11.48 -3.57
N VAL A 27 -20.74 10.40 -3.35
CA VAL A 27 -20.09 9.59 -4.40
C VAL A 27 -20.80 8.25 -4.55
N HIS A 28 -20.91 7.48 -3.48
CA HIS A 28 -21.60 6.18 -3.49
C HIS A 28 -22.51 6.04 -2.26
N PRO A 29 -23.85 6.17 -2.43
CA PRO A 29 -24.81 6.03 -1.34
C PRO A 29 -24.82 4.59 -0.79
N HIS A 30 -25.07 4.45 0.53
CA HIS A 30 -25.17 3.16 1.24
C HIS A 30 -23.85 2.40 1.47
N SER A 31 -22.70 3.07 1.47
CA SER A 31 -21.39 2.47 1.68
C SER A 31 -20.80 2.71 3.09
N MET A 32 -21.64 2.70 4.12
CA MET A 32 -21.20 2.95 5.51
C MET A 32 -20.08 2.02 5.97
N LEU A 33 -20.12 0.75 5.55
CA LEU A 33 -19.09 -0.23 5.89
C LEU A 33 -17.70 0.18 5.34
N VAL A 34 -17.65 0.71 4.13
CA VAL A 34 -16.40 1.18 3.51
C VAL A 34 -15.82 2.37 4.29
N ILE A 35 -16.68 3.30 4.70
CA ILE A 35 -16.27 4.46 5.50
C ILE A 35 -15.72 4.02 6.87
N THR A 36 -16.41 3.11 7.57
CA THR A 36 -16.01 2.69 8.91
C THR A 36 -14.69 1.94 8.90
N ILE A 37 -14.51 0.98 8.00
CA ILE A 37 -13.26 0.21 7.89
C ILE A 37 -12.10 1.13 7.52
N ASN A 38 -12.23 1.93 6.47
CA ASN A 38 -11.15 2.79 6.00
C ASN A 38 -10.93 4.00 6.92
N GLY A 39 -11.97 4.52 7.57
CA GLY A 39 -11.86 5.56 8.60
C GLY A 39 -11.09 5.09 9.82
N THR A 40 -11.32 3.86 10.27
CA THR A 40 -10.52 3.24 11.34
C THR A 40 -9.07 3.05 10.90
N GLY A 41 -8.85 2.54 9.70
CA GLY A 41 -7.50 2.43 9.11
C GLY A 41 -6.79 3.78 9.04
N MET A 42 -7.48 4.83 8.60
CA MET A 42 -6.96 6.20 8.56
C MET A 42 -6.57 6.71 9.94
N ALA A 43 -7.39 6.49 10.98
CA ALA A 43 -7.08 6.88 12.36
C ALA A 43 -5.82 6.21 12.87
N ILE A 44 -5.65 4.91 12.62
CA ILE A 44 -4.44 4.15 12.99
C ILE A 44 -3.21 4.72 12.26
N GLN A 45 -3.30 4.94 10.96
CA GLN A 45 -2.18 5.46 10.17
C GLN A 45 -1.78 6.88 10.60
N LEU A 46 -2.76 7.74 10.86
CA LEU A 46 -2.51 9.09 11.40
C LEU A 46 -1.80 9.04 12.75
N THR A 47 -2.14 8.08 13.61
CA THR A 47 -1.46 7.89 14.90
C THR A 47 0.01 7.52 14.68
N TYR A 48 0.32 6.58 13.79
CA TYR A 48 1.70 6.22 13.46
C TYR A 48 2.49 7.36 12.84
N VAL A 49 1.88 8.10 11.91
CA VAL A 49 2.51 9.27 11.29
C VAL A 49 2.73 10.38 12.31
N ALA A 50 1.79 10.63 13.22
CA ALA A 50 1.93 11.60 14.30
C ALA A 50 3.08 11.21 15.24
N LEU A 51 3.17 9.96 15.67
CA LEU A 51 4.28 9.45 16.48
C LEU A 51 5.61 9.63 15.73
N PHE A 52 5.65 9.28 14.44
CA PHE A 52 6.85 9.48 13.63
C PHE A 52 7.26 10.96 13.58
N LEU A 53 6.31 11.88 13.40
CA LEU A 53 6.57 13.34 13.37
C LEU A 53 7.03 13.88 14.72
N LEU A 54 6.56 13.32 15.83
CA LEU A 54 6.98 13.71 17.17
C LEU A 54 8.44 13.30 17.47
N TYR A 55 8.81 12.09 17.02
CA TYR A 55 10.16 11.55 17.30
C TYR A 55 11.18 11.83 16.21
N SER A 56 10.75 12.29 15.02
CA SER A 56 11.64 12.65 13.91
C SER A 56 12.03 14.12 13.96
N ALA A 57 13.26 14.40 13.59
CA ALA A 57 13.79 15.77 13.50
C ALA A 57 14.32 16.10 12.10
N GLY A 58 14.41 17.38 11.79
CA GLY A 58 15.08 17.90 10.62
C GLY A 58 14.45 17.50 9.27
N ALA A 59 15.27 17.01 8.35
CA ALA A 59 14.87 16.72 6.96
C ALA A 59 13.83 15.61 6.83
N ALA A 60 13.86 14.58 7.70
CA ALA A 60 12.90 13.49 7.67
C ALA A 60 11.49 13.97 7.99
N ARG A 61 11.32 14.75 9.06
CA ARG A 61 10.04 15.36 9.43
C ARG A 61 9.48 16.24 8.32
N ARG A 62 10.32 17.09 7.71
CA ARG A 62 9.89 17.97 6.61
C ARG A 62 9.42 17.18 5.39
N ARG A 63 10.12 16.09 5.02
CA ARG A 63 9.69 15.22 3.90
C ARG A 63 8.32 14.61 4.14
N VAL A 64 8.07 14.07 5.33
CA VAL A 64 6.77 13.47 5.66
C VAL A 64 5.66 14.51 5.67
N LEU A 65 5.90 15.70 6.21
CA LEU A 65 4.92 16.80 6.18
C LEU A 65 4.58 17.24 4.75
N LEU A 66 5.58 17.32 3.87
CA LEU A 66 5.36 17.65 2.45
C LEU A 66 4.56 16.54 1.72
N LEU A 67 4.87 15.28 2.00
CA LEU A 67 4.11 14.16 1.44
C LEU A 67 2.66 14.19 1.91
N LEU A 68 2.41 14.38 3.20
CA LEU A 68 1.04 14.51 3.73
C LEU A 68 0.28 15.68 3.11
N ALA A 69 0.93 16.84 2.98
CA ALA A 69 0.31 17.99 2.33
C ALA A 69 -0.02 17.71 0.86
N ALA A 70 0.87 17.02 0.14
CA ALA A 70 0.64 16.60 -1.24
C ALA A 70 -0.51 15.61 -1.36
N GLU A 71 -0.63 14.64 -0.43
CA GLU A 71 -1.72 13.66 -0.41
C GLU A 71 -3.07 14.33 -0.16
N VAL A 72 -3.14 15.19 0.86
CA VAL A 72 -4.39 15.93 1.15
C VAL A 72 -4.79 16.81 -0.03
N ALA A 73 -3.84 17.51 -0.64
CA ALA A 73 -4.09 18.32 -1.83
C ALA A 73 -4.57 17.47 -3.02
N PHE A 74 -3.97 16.30 -3.22
CA PHE A 74 -4.36 15.37 -4.27
C PHE A 74 -5.79 14.85 -4.07
N VAL A 75 -6.12 14.36 -2.87
CA VAL A 75 -7.46 13.85 -2.55
C VAL A 75 -8.51 14.96 -2.66
N ALA A 76 -8.19 16.18 -2.20
CA ALA A 76 -9.07 17.35 -2.34
C ALA A 76 -9.29 17.71 -3.82
N ALA A 77 -8.25 17.66 -4.66
CA ALA A 77 -8.36 17.90 -6.09
C ALA A 77 -9.23 16.85 -6.79
N VAL A 78 -9.05 15.57 -6.46
CA VAL A 78 -9.89 14.47 -6.98
C VAL A 78 -11.33 14.67 -6.55
N ALA A 79 -11.59 14.99 -5.28
CA ALA A 79 -12.93 15.23 -4.76
C ALA A 79 -13.59 16.42 -5.50
N ALA A 80 -12.90 17.54 -5.63
CA ALA A 80 -13.40 18.71 -6.34
C ALA A 80 -13.71 18.39 -7.81
N MET A 81 -12.80 17.71 -8.51
CA MET A 81 -12.97 17.30 -9.90
C MET A 81 -14.19 16.40 -10.07
N VAL A 82 -14.34 15.38 -9.23
CA VAL A 82 -15.46 14.43 -9.31
C VAL A 82 -16.79 15.10 -8.99
N LEU A 83 -16.83 15.97 -8.00
CA LEU A 83 -18.05 16.68 -7.62
C LEU A 83 -18.49 17.71 -8.66
N THR A 84 -17.55 18.36 -9.36
CA THR A 84 -17.86 19.39 -10.37
C THR A 84 -18.16 18.79 -11.75
N LEU A 85 -17.36 17.80 -12.21
CA LEU A 85 -17.49 17.26 -13.56
C LEU A 85 -18.51 16.13 -13.67
N ALA A 86 -18.72 15.34 -12.63
CA ALA A 86 -19.64 14.22 -12.66
C ALA A 86 -21.00 14.59 -12.08
N HIS A 87 -22.00 14.75 -12.94
CA HIS A 87 -23.38 15.12 -12.55
C HIS A 87 -24.21 13.91 -12.05
N SER A 88 -23.73 12.68 -12.24
CA SER A 88 -24.44 11.46 -11.83
C SER A 88 -23.63 10.70 -10.77
N HIS A 89 -24.31 10.22 -9.70
CA HIS A 89 -23.70 9.39 -8.66
C HIS A 89 -22.99 8.15 -9.24
N GLN A 90 -23.54 7.54 -10.29
CA GLN A 90 -22.96 6.37 -10.93
C GLN A 90 -21.60 6.68 -11.59
N LYS A 91 -21.49 7.83 -12.27
CA LYS A 91 -20.22 8.28 -12.87
C LYS A 91 -19.18 8.64 -11.81
N ARG A 92 -19.61 9.31 -10.72
CA ARG A 92 -18.75 9.64 -9.58
C ARG A 92 -18.17 8.39 -8.95
N SER A 93 -19.02 7.41 -8.64
CA SER A 93 -18.63 6.13 -8.07
C SER A 93 -17.67 5.35 -8.96
N MET A 94 -17.91 5.32 -10.28
CA MET A 94 -17.05 4.64 -11.24
C MET A 94 -15.65 5.26 -11.29
N VAL A 95 -15.54 6.59 -11.42
CA VAL A 95 -14.24 7.28 -11.52
C VAL A 95 -13.42 7.11 -10.23
N VAL A 96 -14.03 7.38 -9.07
CA VAL A 96 -13.34 7.22 -7.79
C VAL A 96 -13.01 5.76 -7.51
N GLY A 97 -13.92 4.84 -7.81
CA GLY A 97 -13.69 3.40 -7.66
C GLY A 97 -12.51 2.88 -8.48
N VAL A 98 -12.39 3.27 -9.74
CA VAL A 98 -11.23 2.91 -10.59
C VAL A 98 -9.94 3.46 -10.00
N LEU A 99 -9.92 4.71 -9.54
CA LEU A 99 -8.75 5.28 -8.88
C LEU A 99 -8.40 4.51 -7.60
N CYS A 100 -9.38 4.16 -6.75
CA CYS A 100 -9.15 3.36 -5.54
C CYS A 100 -8.52 2.00 -5.86
N VAL A 101 -9.02 1.32 -6.89
CA VAL A 101 -8.47 0.03 -7.32
C VAL A 101 -7.05 0.17 -7.85
N LEU A 102 -6.76 1.20 -8.64
CA LEU A 102 -5.41 1.45 -9.17
C LEU A 102 -4.41 1.73 -8.04
N PHE A 103 -4.75 2.61 -7.10
CA PHE A 103 -3.90 2.89 -5.95
C PHE A 103 -3.74 1.68 -5.02
N GLY A 104 -4.83 0.95 -4.74
CA GLY A 104 -4.80 -0.27 -3.96
C GLY A 104 -3.92 -1.34 -4.60
N THR A 105 -4.07 -1.59 -5.89
CA THR A 105 -3.25 -2.56 -6.63
C THR A 105 -1.78 -2.15 -6.62
N GLY A 106 -1.48 -0.87 -6.86
CA GLY A 106 -0.11 -0.35 -6.80
C GLY A 106 0.54 -0.54 -5.44
N MET A 107 -0.22 -0.33 -4.36
CA MET A 107 0.27 -0.50 -2.99
C MET A 107 0.58 -1.98 -2.66
N TYR A 108 -0.21 -2.92 -3.17
CA TYR A 108 0.03 -4.35 -2.96
C TYR A 108 1.05 -4.95 -3.93
N ALA A 109 1.29 -4.35 -5.08
CA ALA A 109 2.22 -4.85 -6.08
C ALA A 109 3.67 -4.90 -5.55
N ALA A 110 4.10 -3.91 -4.78
CA ALA A 110 5.45 -3.85 -4.23
C ALA A 110 5.75 -4.99 -3.24
N PRO A 111 4.96 -5.22 -2.16
CA PRO A 111 5.19 -6.34 -1.25
C PRO A 111 5.01 -7.69 -1.95
N LEU A 112 4.07 -7.81 -2.89
CA LEU A 112 3.88 -9.04 -3.66
C LEU A 112 5.10 -9.38 -4.50
N ALA A 113 5.71 -8.40 -5.17
CA ALA A 113 6.93 -8.58 -5.95
C ALA A 113 8.10 -9.06 -5.07
N VAL A 114 8.23 -8.54 -3.85
CA VAL A 114 9.25 -8.99 -2.88
C VAL A 114 8.98 -10.43 -2.44
N MET A 115 7.73 -10.78 -2.14
CA MET A 115 7.34 -12.15 -1.77
C MET A 115 7.61 -13.14 -2.90
N VAL A 116 7.25 -12.81 -4.12
CA VAL A 116 7.51 -13.64 -5.31
C VAL A 116 9.01 -13.85 -5.49
N ARG A 117 9.83 -12.80 -5.37
CA ARG A 117 11.30 -12.92 -5.43
C ARG A 117 11.85 -13.80 -4.32
N ALA A 118 11.37 -13.63 -3.09
CA ALA A 118 11.79 -14.46 -1.95
C ALA A 118 11.43 -15.93 -2.15
N CYS A 119 10.23 -16.23 -2.63
CA CYS A 119 9.80 -17.59 -2.96
C CYS A 119 10.63 -18.20 -4.09
N MET A 120 10.93 -17.45 -5.14
CA MET A 120 11.77 -17.90 -6.24
C MET A 120 13.20 -18.20 -5.78
N LEU A 121 13.79 -17.32 -4.96
CA LEU A 121 15.12 -17.54 -4.37
C LEU A 121 15.12 -18.77 -3.45
N ALA A 122 14.12 -18.92 -2.59
CA ALA A 122 13.98 -20.09 -1.73
C ALA A 122 13.86 -21.39 -2.54
N ALA A 123 13.07 -21.40 -3.60
CA ALA A 123 12.91 -22.55 -4.50
C ALA A 123 14.23 -22.91 -5.19
N VAL A 124 14.99 -21.91 -5.68
CA VAL A 124 16.31 -22.13 -6.31
C VAL A 124 17.33 -22.68 -5.29
N VAL A 125 17.37 -22.11 -4.08
CA VAL A 125 18.28 -22.60 -3.02
C VAL A 125 17.91 -24.03 -2.61
N TRP A 126 16.62 -24.35 -2.51
CA TRP A 126 16.14 -25.68 -2.16
C TRP A 126 16.47 -26.68 -3.25
N CYS A 127 16.23 -26.35 -4.51
CA CYS A 127 16.57 -27.20 -5.67
C CYS A 127 18.07 -27.46 -5.76
N ARG A 128 18.90 -26.43 -5.57
CA ARG A 128 20.38 -26.55 -5.53
C ARG A 128 20.85 -27.45 -4.39
N ARG A 129 20.21 -27.35 -3.23
CA ARG A 129 20.54 -28.20 -2.06
C ARG A 129 20.18 -29.67 -2.30
N TRP A 130 19.06 -29.94 -2.94
CA TRP A 130 18.66 -31.28 -3.36
C TRP A 130 19.60 -31.87 -4.42
N LEU A 131 19.98 -31.07 -5.40
CA LEU A 131 20.91 -31.49 -6.46
C LEU A 131 22.28 -31.85 -5.89
N SER A 132 22.81 -31.04 -4.98
CA SER A 132 24.12 -31.32 -4.33
C SER A 132 24.05 -32.58 -3.45
N ALA A 133 22.96 -32.80 -2.73
CA ALA A 133 22.76 -33.99 -1.92
C ALA A 133 22.66 -35.27 -2.80
N SER A 134 21.93 -35.19 -3.92
CA SER A 134 21.82 -36.30 -4.87
C SER A 134 23.15 -36.63 -5.54
N LEU A 135 23.91 -35.63 -5.94
CA LEU A 135 25.26 -35.84 -6.52
C LEU A 135 26.21 -36.41 -5.50
N PHE A 136 26.15 -35.98 -4.26
CA PHE A 136 26.96 -36.55 -3.17
C PHE A 136 26.60 -38.02 -2.93
N PHE A 137 25.34 -38.38 -2.95
CA PHE A 137 24.86 -39.75 -2.78
C PHE A 137 25.32 -40.67 -3.92
N VAL A 138 25.21 -40.17 -5.17
CA VAL A 138 25.70 -40.89 -6.36
C VAL A 138 27.22 -41.10 -6.29
N PHE A 139 27.97 -40.05 -5.90
CA PHE A 139 29.45 -40.14 -5.76
C PHE A 139 29.85 -41.18 -4.70
N VAL A 140 29.20 -41.18 -3.53
CA VAL A 140 29.46 -42.15 -2.47
C VAL A 140 29.12 -43.59 -2.89
N SER A 141 28.05 -43.75 -3.70
CA SER A 141 27.64 -45.08 -4.22
C SER A 141 28.58 -45.63 -5.28
N PHE A 142 29.30 -44.71 -6.00
CA PHE A 142 30.24 -45.13 -7.06
C PHE A 142 31.66 -45.39 -6.52
N THR A 143 31.98 -44.91 -5.31
CA THR A 143 33.28 -45.13 -4.65
C THR A 143 33.30 -46.33 -3.70
N ARG A 144 32.20 -47.07 -3.61
CA ARG A 144 32.09 -48.32 -2.84
C ARG A 144 32.11 -49.52 -3.77
#